data_7f285ad0fc2acfed129c2173ad63b6d7
#
_entry.id   7f285ad0fc2acfed129c2173ad63b6d7
#
_cell.length_a   1.000
_cell.length_b   1.000
_cell.length_c   1.000
_cell.angle_alpha   90.00
_cell.angle_beta   90.00
_cell.angle_gamma   90.00
#
_symmetry.space_group_name_H-M   'P 1'
#
loop_
_entity.id
_entity.type
_entity.pdbx_description
1 polymer ?
#
loop_
_entity_poly.entity_id
_entity_poly.type
_entity_poly.pdbx_seq_one_letter_code
_entity_poly.pdbx_strand_id
1 'polypeptide(L)'
;MAYDTSNIFARILRGEIPAHKVCEDEHTLAFMDVMPQADGHTLVIPKAPAENILDLPPGALAATILTTQRVARAVKQAFDAPGILIAQLNGSAAGQSVFHIHF
;
A
#
# COMPACT_ATOMS: atom_id res chain seq x y z
N MET A 1 -12.13 -13.28 9.59
CA MET A 1 -12.92 -12.82 8.43
C MET A 1 -12.27 -13.27 7.14
N ALA A 2 -13.07 -13.62 6.17
CA ALA A 2 -12.54 -14.01 4.87
C ALA A 2 -12.09 -12.76 4.09
N TYR A 3 -10.91 -12.86 3.50
CA TYR A 3 -10.41 -11.82 2.63
C TYR A 3 -11.25 -11.75 1.35
N ASP A 4 -11.71 -10.56 1.01
CA ASP A 4 -12.50 -10.34 -0.21
C ASP A 4 -11.57 -10.12 -1.40
N THR A 5 -11.49 -11.11 -2.28
CA THR A 5 -10.64 -11.06 -3.46
C THR A 5 -11.11 -10.07 -4.53
N SER A 6 -12.30 -9.49 -4.36
CA SER A 6 -12.83 -8.49 -5.29
C SER A 6 -12.46 -7.06 -4.90
N ASN A 7 -11.70 -6.86 -3.82
CA ASN A 7 -11.25 -5.52 -3.46
C ASN A 7 -10.36 -4.93 -4.57
N ILE A 8 -10.36 -3.60 -4.67
CA ILE A 8 -9.72 -2.90 -5.78
C ILE A 8 -8.21 -3.17 -5.87
N PHE A 9 -7.53 -3.33 -4.71
CA PHE A 9 -6.09 -3.57 -4.72
C PHE A 9 -5.75 -4.99 -5.18
N ALA A 10 -6.54 -5.99 -4.79
CA ALA A 10 -6.39 -7.34 -5.31
C ALA A 10 -6.58 -7.37 -6.84
N ARG A 11 -7.52 -6.59 -7.34
CA ARG A 11 -7.77 -6.49 -8.79
C ARG A 11 -6.62 -5.79 -9.52
N ILE A 12 -6.00 -4.79 -8.89
CA ILE A 12 -4.78 -4.17 -9.42
C ILE A 12 -3.65 -5.20 -9.49
N LEU A 13 -3.47 -6.01 -8.44
CA LEU A 13 -2.44 -7.04 -8.41
C LEU A 13 -2.62 -8.09 -9.52
N ARG A 14 -3.87 -8.40 -9.87
CA ARG A 14 -4.18 -9.33 -10.96
C ARG A 14 -4.11 -8.68 -12.35
N GLY A 15 -3.85 -7.39 -12.44
CA GLY A 15 -3.82 -6.67 -13.72
C GLY A 15 -5.18 -6.36 -14.30
N GLU A 16 -6.27 -6.49 -13.53
CA GLU A 16 -7.63 -6.19 -13.99
C GLU A 16 -7.92 -4.69 -13.99
N ILE A 17 -7.25 -3.94 -13.14
CA ILE A 17 -7.37 -2.48 -13.05
C ILE A 17 -6.00 -1.88 -13.24
N PRO A 18 -5.83 -0.88 -14.12
CA PRO A 18 -4.53 -0.23 -14.31
C PRO A 18 -4.14 0.62 -13.09
N ALA A 19 -2.85 0.76 -12.86
CA ALA A 19 -2.30 1.60 -11.82
C ALA A 19 -0.99 2.23 -12.29
N HIS A 20 -0.68 3.41 -11.78
CA HIS A 20 0.60 4.08 -12.02
C HIS A 20 1.63 3.49 -11.07
N LYS A 21 2.31 2.42 -11.48
CA LYS A 21 3.28 1.71 -10.66
C LYS A 21 4.53 2.55 -10.46
N VAL A 22 4.99 2.61 -9.21
CA VAL A 22 6.24 3.25 -8.82
C VAL A 22 7.36 2.22 -8.77
N CYS A 23 7.13 1.10 -8.10
CA CYS A 23 8.05 -0.03 -8.09
C CYS A 23 7.30 -1.32 -7.75
N GLU A 24 7.89 -2.43 -8.10
CA GLU A 24 7.30 -3.74 -7.87
C GLU A 24 8.41 -4.77 -7.72
N ASP A 25 8.28 -5.66 -6.75
CA ASP A 25 9.12 -6.84 -6.63
C ASP A 25 8.24 -8.08 -6.42
N GLU A 26 8.84 -9.22 -6.05
CA GLU A 26 8.08 -10.46 -5.88
C GLU A 26 7.11 -10.43 -4.69
N HIS A 27 7.30 -9.50 -3.74
CA HIS A 27 6.52 -9.46 -2.50
C HIS A 27 5.61 -8.25 -2.38
N THR A 28 5.94 -7.16 -3.06
CA THR A 28 5.25 -5.87 -2.85
C THR A 28 5.03 -5.13 -4.17
N LEU A 29 4.04 -4.23 -4.14
CA LEU A 29 3.77 -3.28 -5.21
C LEU A 29 3.58 -1.89 -4.59
N ALA A 30 4.21 -0.89 -5.17
CA ALA A 30 3.95 0.52 -4.85
C ALA A 30 3.38 1.23 -6.08
N PHE A 31 2.33 2.01 -5.87
CA PHE A 31 1.67 2.73 -6.96
C PHE A 31 1.07 4.04 -6.45
N MET A 32 0.82 4.98 -7.37
CA MET A 32 0.28 6.28 -7.01
C MET A 32 -1.19 6.18 -6.70
N ASP A 33 -1.65 6.90 -5.64
CA ASP A 33 -3.07 7.00 -5.33
C ASP A 33 -3.74 7.87 -6.39
N VAL A 34 -4.87 7.39 -6.94
CA VAL A 34 -5.66 8.15 -7.93
C VAL A 34 -6.49 9.25 -7.29
N MET A 35 -6.66 9.21 -5.96
CA MET A 35 -7.36 10.22 -5.16
C MET A 35 -6.38 10.79 -4.12
N PRO A 36 -5.30 11.46 -4.54
CA PRO A 36 -4.23 11.83 -3.62
C PRO A 36 -4.67 12.92 -2.64
N GLN A 37 -4.24 12.80 -1.39
CA GLN A 37 -4.43 13.83 -0.37
C GLN A 37 -3.32 14.87 -0.42
N ALA A 38 -2.20 14.56 -1.06
CA ALA A 38 -1.07 15.44 -1.25
C ALA A 38 -0.26 14.96 -2.47
N ASP A 39 0.59 15.84 -2.99
CA ASP A 39 1.52 15.45 -4.04
C ASP A 39 2.42 14.31 -3.54
N GLY A 40 2.61 13.30 -4.36
CA GLY A 40 3.44 12.16 -3.99
C GLY A 40 2.74 11.12 -3.13
N HIS A 41 1.41 11.19 -2.96
CA HIS A 41 0.66 10.19 -2.21
C HIS A 41 0.80 8.84 -2.90
N THR A 42 1.57 7.96 -2.30
CA THR A 42 1.92 6.64 -2.83
C THR A 42 1.41 5.57 -1.89
N LEU A 43 0.86 4.50 -2.46
CA LEU A 43 0.36 3.34 -1.73
C LEU A 43 1.36 2.20 -1.88
N VAL A 44 1.65 1.53 -0.77
CA VAL A 44 2.52 0.34 -0.76
C VAL A 44 1.69 -0.83 -0.23
N ILE A 45 1.60 -1.89 -1.02
CA ILE A 45 0.81 -3.06 -0.67
C ILE A 45 1.65 -4.34 -0.77
N PRO A 46 1.40 -5.33 0.11
CA PRO A 46 1.94 -6.66 -0.10
C PRO A 46 1.18 -7.39 -1.20
N LYS A 47 1.83 -8.33 -1.87
CA LYS A 47 1.13 -9.23 -2.80
C LYS A 47 0.37 -10.32 -2.05
N ALA A 48 0.78 -10.63 -0.82
CA ALA A 48 0.04 -11.55 0.04
C ALA A 48 -1.35 -10.97 0.38
N PRO A 49 -2.41 -11.79 0.32
CA PRO A 49 -3.77 -11.33 0.63
C PRO A 49 -3.94 -11.18 2.14
N ALA A 50 -4.21 -9.95 2.60
CA ALA A 50 -4.53 -9.66 3.98
C ALA A 50 -5.37 -8.39 4.05
N GLU A 51 -6.36 -8.36 4.95
CA GLU A 51 -7.21 -7.19 5.11
C GLU A 51 -6.46 -6.03 5.75
N ASN A 52 -5.69 -6.33 6.80
CA ASN A 52 -4.97 -5.29 7.55
C ASN A 52 -3.78 -5.91 8.28
N ILE A 53 -3.16 -5.16 9.21
CA ILE A 53 -1.95 -5.62 9.89
C ILE A 53 -2.19 -6.82 10.80
N LEU A 54 -3.42 -7.02 11.23
CA LEU A 54 -3.74 -8.08 12.20
C LEU A 54 -3.67 -9.49 11.57
N ASP A 55 -3.91 -9.60 10.27
CA ASP A 55 -3.89 -10.89 9.57
C ASP A 55 -2.75 -11.04 8.54
N LEU A 56 -1.89 -10.03 8.40
CA LEU A 56 -0.75 -10.13 7.50
C LEU A 56 0.37 -10.97 8.11
N PRO A 57 0.86 -12.02 7.42
CA PRO A 57 1.98 -12.82 7.93
C PRO A 57 3.23 -11.98 8.18
N PRO A 58 4.03 -12.29 9.22
CA PRO A 58 5.19 -11.48 9.60
C PRO A 58 6.22 -11.28 8.48
N GLY A 59 6.47 -12.30 7.66
CA GLY A 59 7.41 -12.18 6.55
C GLY A 59 6.93 -11.18 5.50
N ALA A 60 5.64 -11.20 5.18
CA ALA A 60 5.04 -10.25 4.25
C ALA A 60 5.02 -8.84 4.85
N LEU A 61 4.78 -8.72 6.15
CA LEU A 61 4.85 -7.44 6.84
C LEU A 61 6.25 -6.83 6.74
N ALA A 62 7.28 -7.63 6.99
CA ALA A 62 8.67 -7.16 6.90
C ALA A 62 9.00 -6.67 5.50
N ALA A 63 8.61 -7.42 4.46
CA ALA A 63 8.83 -7.01 3.07
C ALA A 63 8.12 -5.70 2.75
N THR A 64 6.88 -5.55 3.22
CA THR A 64 6.06 -4.38 2.93
C THR A 64 6.61 -3.14 3.62
N ILE A 65 7.06 -3.25 4.87
CA ILE A 65 7.60 -2.09 5.58
C ILE A 65 8.94 -1.64 4.99
N LEU A 66 9.76 -2.58 4.51
CA LEU A 66 11.01 -2.22 3.84
C LEU A 66 10.75 -1.47 2.53
N THR A 67 9.77 -1.91 1.73
CA THR A 67 9.37 -1.17 0.53
C THR A 67 8.80 0.21 0.90
N THR A 68 8.01 0.29 1.96
CA THR A 68 7.48 1.57 2.45
C THR A 68 8.60 2.54 2.80
N GLN A 69 9.66 2.07 3.46
CA GLN A 69 10.82 2.91 3.77
C GLN A 69 11.49 3.44 2.50
N ARG A 70 11.70 2.55 1.51
CA ARG A 70 12.31 2.95 0.23
C ARG A 70 11.47 4.00 -0.49
N VAL A 71 10.15 3.78 -0.54
CA VAL A 71 9.22 4.72 -1.16
C VAL A 71 9.20 6.05 -0.42
N ALA A 72 9.18 6.03 0.91
CA ALA A 72 9.20 7.25 1.72
C ALA A 72 10.44 8.09 1.42
N ARG A 73 11.61 7.46 1.32
CA ARG A 73 12.85 8.16 0.95
C ARG A 73 12.77 8.77 -0.44
N ALA A 74 12.23 8.03 -1.40
CA ALA A 74 12.08 8.48 -2.77
C ALA A 74 11.11 9.66 -2.88
N VAL A 75 9.97 9.59 -2.20
CA VAL A 75 8.95 10.66 -2.19
C VAL A 75 9.53 11.92 -1.54
N LYS A 76 10.20 11.78 -0.41
CA LYS A 76 10.82 12.92 0.28
C LYS A 76 11.80 13.64 -0.63
N GLN A 77 12.63 12.91 -1.34
CA GLN A 77 13.60 13.49 -2.28
C GLN A 77 12.94 14.10 -3.51
N ALA A 78 12.01 13.38 -4.12
CA ALA A 78 11.38 13.81 -5.39
C ALA A 78 10.57 15.09 -5.22
N PHE A 79 9.92 15.27 -4.08
CA PHE A 79 9.04 16.42 -3.82
C PHE A 79 9.66 17.44 -2.87
N ASP A 80 10.92 17.24 -2.47
CA ASP A 80 11.60 18.10 -1.49
C ASP A 80 10.73 18.34 -0.26
N ALA A 81 10.11 17.26 0.23
CA ALA A 81 9.16 17.35 1.32
C ALA A 81 9.87 17.54 2.67
N PRO A 82 9.40 18.44 3.53
CA PRO A 82 10.01 18.64 4.85
C PRO A 82 9.72 17.50 5.82
N GLY A 83 8.70 16.69 5.54
CA GLY A 83 8.33 15.53 6.34
C GLY A 83 7.50 14.54 5.56
N ILE A 84 7.35 13.33 6.08
CA ILE A 84 6.56 12.25 5.46
C ILE A 84 5.59 11.70 6.51
N LEU A 85 4.32 11.67 6.15
CA LEU A 85 3.31 10.96 6.92
C LEU A 85 3.15 9.56 6.35
N ILE A 86 3.24 8.56 7.20
CA ILE A 86 2.96 7.16 6.83
C ILE A 86 1.75 6.73 7.66
N ALA A 87 0.71 6.24 6.98
CA ALA A 87 -0.51 5.81 7.64
C ALA A 87 -0.88 4.39 7.19
N GLN A 88 -1.37 3.60 8.14
CA GLN A 88 -1.91 2.27 7.90
C GLN A 88 -3.10 2.11 8.85
N LEU A 89 -4.27 1.75 8.30
CA LEU A 89 -5.52 1.76 9.05
C LEU A 89 -6.08 0.33 9.12
N ASN A 90 -6.66 -0.02 10.25
CA ASN A 90 -7.16 -1.36 10.53
C ASN A 90 -8.62 -1.30 10.94
N GLY A 91 -9.49 -1.70 10.02
CA GLY A 91 -10.93 -1.72 10.23
C GLY A 91 -11.61 -0.42 9.80
N SER A 92 -12.88 -0.53 9.42
CA SER A 92 -13.65 0.62 8.95
C SER A 92 -13.82 1.69 10.03
N ALA A 93 -13.93 1.29 11.30
CA ALA A 93 -14.05 2.21 12.42
C ALA A 93 -12.80 3.10 12.58
N ALA A 94 -11.64 2.63 12.12
CA ALA A 94 -10.40 3.39 12.13
C ALA A 94 -10.14 4.13 10.82
N GLY A 95 -11.06 4.06 9.86
CA GLY A 95 -10.96 4.77 8.59
C GLY A 95 -10.50 3.91 7.42
N GLN A 96 -10.34 2.60 7.60
CA GLN A 96 -9.97 1.74 6.47
C GLN A 96 -11.13 1.64 5.48
N SER A 97 -10.87 1.94 4.20
CA SER A 97 -11.88 1.89 3.14
C SER A 97 -11.63 0.79 2.12
N VAL A 98 -10.39 0.40 1.90
CA VAL A 98 -10.04 -0.74 1.04
C VAL A 98 -9.47 -1.84 1.92
N PHE A 99 -10.04 -3.05 1.83
CA PHE A 99 -9.72 -4.15 2.72
C PHE A 99 -8.66 -5.07 2.11
N HIS A 100 -7.59 -4.46 1.69
CA HIS A 100 -6.29 -5.03 1.42
C HIS A 100 -5.28 -4.08 2.07
N ILE A 101 -4.46 -4.60 2.98
CA ILE A 101 -3.54 -3.77 3.77
C ILE A 101 -2.67 -2.90 2.87
N HIS A 102 -2.51 -1.64 3.26
CA HIS A 102 -1.66 -0.69 2.55
C HIS A 102 -1.07 0.35 3.49
N PHE A 103 0.08 0.82 3.14
CA PHE A 103 0.77 1.90 3.81
C PHE A 103 0.80 3.12 2.90
#